data_5ecdec3555c418392279212bd9cc4604
#
_entry.id   5ecdec3555c418392279212bd9cc4604
#
_cell.length_a   1.000
_cell.length_b   1.000
_cell.length_c   1.000
_cell.angle_alpha   90.00
_cell.angle_beta   90.00
_cell.angle_gamma   90.00
#
_symmetry.space_group_name_H-M   'P 1'
#
loop_
_entity.id
_entity.type
_entity.pdbx_description
1 polymer ?
#
loop_
_entity_poly.entity_id
_entity_poly.type
_entity_poly.pdbx_seq_one_letter_code
_entity_poly.pdbx_strand_id
1 'polypeptide(L)'
;MLAPVPLRFSLPILVFVAGASTLAAELTGARLLAPWFGASNLVWANVIGLTLIYLSLGYWLGGKAADRWPNPRVLAGVVIVAAITVAILPLALTPVFQAAQGAFADLSAGAFVASFVGTMLMFLVPITLLGTVSPWAIRLSVKDVETAGSVAGRLYAISTVGSIIGTFLPVLVLVPAIGTRRTLFLIAAVLALAAVPLLGARAIAVPVVLVGMMFLPVGTIKQEPGEKVLFEAESPYQYVQVSEAANGQRILRLNEGWALHSVVPAGGGALTGGYWDAFLTLPLLTGKPDARIAILGNAGGTTARSFRLTSPQVRIDGVEIDPVVTEAGNRYLDMAGPNLTTHEADARFWLAGDRGPFDAVIVDAYRQPYIPFHLSTVEFFEEVRDRLAPGGVAAINVGTPPDQTEVVDRIASTMRSVFPTVLTARYGEFNSVVLGFMDAADAADARARLARATGDTAVAARILSPLLTEVPAGGDVFTDDHAPVEQLTDGAILDYLNDGAPGA
;
A
#
# COMPACT_ATOMS: atom_id res chain seq x y z
N MET A 1 34.11 -21.34 -28.10
CA MET A 1 33.01 -22.21 -27.67
C MET A 1 33.17 -22.44 -26.18
N LEU A 2 32.21 -22.02 -25.35
CA LEU A 2 32.22 -22.36 -23.91
C LEU A 2 32.00 -23.87 -23.79
N ALA A 3 32.86 -24.56 -23.05
CA ALA A 3 32.71 -26.00 -22.80
C ALA A 3 31.39 -26.24 -22.05
N PRO A 4 30.64 -27.31 -22.34
CA PRO A 4 29.38 -27.62 -21.68
C PRO A 4 29.65 -27.87 -20.20
N VAL A 5 28.97 -27.09 -19.35
CA VAL A 5 29.05 -27.27 -17.88
C VAL A 5 28.41 -28.62 -17.54
N PRO A 6 29.07 -29.48 -16.75
CA PRO A 6 28.52 -30.79 -16.40
C PRO A 6 27.14 -30.65 -15.70
N LEU A 7 26.19 -31.52 -16.04
CA LEU A 7 24.81 -31.56 -15.49
C LEU A 7 24.78 -31.52 -13.94
N ARG A 8 25.76 -32.15 -13.30
CA ARG A 8 25.89 -32.18 -11.83
C ARG A 8 26.03 -30.78 -11.19
N PHE A 9 26.46 -29.76 -11.95
CA PHE A 9 26.56 -28.37 -11.49
C PHE A 9 25.43 -27.51 -12.06
N SER A 10 25.03 -27.74 -13.33
CA SER A 10 23.99 -26.92 -13.99
C SER A 10 22.61 -27.10 -13.37
N LEU A 11 22.21 -28.31 -12.97
CA LEU A 11 20.89 -28.57 -12.41
C LEU A 11 20.71 -27.95 -11.01
N PRO A 12 21.63 -28.08 -10.05
CA PRO A 12 21.52 -27.39 -8.76
C PRO A 12 21.44 -25.85 -8.89
N ILE A 13 22.25 -25.26 -9.77
CA ILE A 13 22.20 -23.82 -10.05
C ILE A 13 20.83 -23.42 -10.64
N LEU A 14 20.32 -24.20 -11.60
CA LEU A 14 19.02 -23.93 -12.20
C LEU A 14 17.90 -24.02 -11.17
N VAL A 15 17.91 -25.03 -10.29
CA VAL A 15 16.93 -25.19 -9.20
C VAL A 15 17.01 -24.06 -8.20
N PHE A 16 18.22 -23.64 -7.80
CA PHE A 16 18.43 -22.49 -6.93
C PHE A 16 17.84 -21.21 -7.53
N VAL A 17 18.21 -20.92 -8.79
CA VAL A 17 17.75 -19.71 -9.48
C VAL A 17 16.24 -19.76 -9.74
N ALA A 18 15.68 -20.92 -10.08
CA ALA A 18 14.24 -21.07 -10.25
C ALA A 18 13.48 -20.84 -8.95
N GLY A 19 13.95 -21.42 -7.83
CA GLY A 19 13.37 -21.17 -6.50
C GLY A 19 13.43 -19.68 -6.11
N ALA A 20 14.59 -19.05 -6.32
CA ALA A 20 14.74 -17.62 -6.10
C ALA A 20 13.80 -16.77 -6.98
N SER A 21 13.74 -17.10 -8.28
CA SER A 21 12.90 -16.37 -9.24
C SER A 21 11.42 -16.52 -8.96
N THR A 22 10.97 -17.65 -8.40
CA THR A 22 9.57 -17.87 -8.05
C THR A 22 9.09 -16.87 -7.01
N LEU A 23 9.74 -16.83 -5.84
CA LEU A 23 9.37 -15.92 -4.76
C LEU A 23 9.67 -14.45 -5.12
N ALA A 24 10.76 -14.21 -5.85
CA ALA A 24 11.10 -12.90 -6.35
C ALA A 24 10.02 -12.36 -7.31
N ALA A 25 9.54 -13.17 -8.24
CA ALA A 25 8.49 -12.79 -9.18
C ALA A 25 7.14 -12.59 -8.49
N GLU A 26 6.81 -13.43 -7.49
CA GLU A 26 5.60 -13.30 -6.68
C GLU A 26 5.56 -11.96 -5.92
N LEU A 27 6.58 -11.70 -5.09
CA LEU A 27 6.63 -10.50 -4.25
C LEU A 27 6.81 -9.21 -5.06
N THR A 28 7.63 -9.26 -6.12
CA THR A 28 7.82 -8.11 -7.00
C THR A 28 6.57 -7.88 -7.85
N GLY A 29 5.92 -8.95 -8.30
CA GLY A 29 4.69 -8.88 -9.07
C GLY A 29 3.49 -8.38 -8.25
N ALA A 30 3.40 -8.74 -6.96
CA ALA A 30 2.39 -8.17 -6.05
C ALA A 30 2.47 -6.64 -5.99
N ARG A 31 3.68 -6.06 -6.07
CA ARG A 31 3.86 -4.61 -6.14
C ARG A 31 3.33 -3.98 -7.42
N LEU A 32 3.33 -4.71 -8.53
CA LEU A 32 2.70 -4.24 -9.77
C LEU A 32 1.17 -4.11 -9.64
N LEU A 33 0.56 -4.86 -8.71
CA LEU A 33 -0.88 -4.81 -8.45
C LEU A 33 -1.29 -3.60 -7.60
N ALA A 34 -0.39 -3.11 -6.75
CA ALA A 34 -0.69 -2.05 -5.78
C ALA A 34 -1.26 -0.76 -6.41
N PRO A 35 -0.76 -0.23 -7.55
CA PRO A 35 -1.34 0.94 -8.21
C PRO A 35 -2.77 0.74 -8.72
N TRP A 36 -3.26 -0.51 -8.80
CA TRP A 36 -4.56 -0.87 -9.39
C TRP A 36 -5.56 -1.37 -8.36
N PHE A 37 -5.10 -2.13 -7.37
CA PHE A 37 -5.95 -2.86 -6.42
C PHE A 37 -5.57 -2.64 -4.95
N GLY A 38 -4.58 -1.77 -4.71
CA GLY A 38 -4.07 -1.54 -3.37
C GLY A 38 -3.22 -2.70 -2.83
N ALA A 39 -2.96 -2.65 -1.53
CA ALA A 39 -2.14 -3.63 -0.81
C ALA A 39 -2.92 -4.25 0.38
N SER A 40 -4.22 -4.49 0.21
CA SER A 40 -5.08 -5.08 1.23
C SER A 40 -4.70 -6.52 1.56
N ASN A 41 -5.08 -7.00 2.74
CA ASN A 41 -4.90 -8.40 3.14
C ASN A 41 -5.57 -9.35 2.17
N LEU A 42 -6.69 -8.94 1.58
CA LEU A 42 -7.42 -9.72 0.59
C LEU A 42 -6.64 -9.88 -0.72
N VAL A 43 -6.00 -8.80 -1.20
CA VAL A 43 -5.10 -8.84 -2.38
C VAL A 43 -3.90 -9.74 -2.10
N TRP A 44 -3.28 -9.64 -0.92
CA TRP A 44 -2.19 -10.53 -0.51
C TRP A 44 -2.62 -12.00 -0.43
N ALA A 45 -3.77 -12.29 0.16
CA ALA A 45 -4.31 -13.65 0.24
C ALA A 45 -4.54 -14.24 -1.17
N ASN A 46 -5.05 -13.44 -2.12
CA ASN A 46 -5.22 -13.84 -3.51
C ASN A 46 -3.88 -14.16 -4.19
N VAL A 47 -2.88 -13.27 -4.06
CA VAL A 47 -1.55 -13.49 -4.66
C VAL A 47 -0.92 -14.77 -4.13
N ILE A 48 -0.87 -14.93 -2.80
CA ILE A 48 -0.26 -16.11 -2.16
C ILE A 48 -1.04 -17.38 -2.51
N GLY A 49 -2.36 -17.36 -2.37
CA GLY A 49 -3.22 -18.51 -2.62
C GLY A 49 -3.12 -19.00 -4.07
N LEU A 50 -3.21 -18.08 -5.04
CA LEU A 50 -3.10 -18.42 -6.47
C LEU A 50 -1.69 -18.90 -6.82
N THR A 51 -0.64 -18.30 -6.27
CA THR A 51 0.73 -18.75 -6.46
C THR A 51 0.92 -20.20 -6.00
N LEU A 52 0.39 -20.56 -4.83
CA LEU A 52 0.46 -21.95 -4.33
C LEU A 52 -0.32 -22.92 -5.22
N ILE A 53 -1.46 -22.53 -5.75
CA ILE A 53 -2.24 -23.34 -6.70
C ILE A 53 -1.43 -23.55 -7.97
N TYR A 54 -0.81 -22.52 -8.54
CA TYR A 54 -0.03 -22.61 -9.76
C TYR A 54 1.27 -23.39 -9.59
N LEU A 55 1.93 -23.26 -8.43
CA LEU A 55 3.07 -24.10 -8.08
C LEU A 55 2.67 -25.57 -8.00
N SER A 56 1.55 -25.88 -7.36
CA SER A 56 1.04 -27.25 -7.25
C SER A 56 0.73 -27.86 -8.62
N LEU A 57 0.08 -27.07 -9.50
CA LEU A 57 -0.15 -27.43 -10.89
C LEU A 57 1.17 -27.65 -11.63
N GLY A 58 2.13 -26.75 -11.44
CA GLY A 58 3.47 -26.84 -12.01
C GLY A 58 4.22 -28.10 -11.56
N TYR A 59 4.18 -28.45 -10.29
CA TYR A 59 4.79 -29.69 -9.77
C TYR A 59 4.17 -30.93 -10.42
N TRP A 60 2.85 -30.99 -10.51
CA TRP A 60 2.15 -32.12 -11.13
C TRP A 60 2.43 -32.24 -12.64
N LEU A 61 2.32 -31.13 -13.39
CA LEU A 61 2.63 -31.11 -14.82
C LEU A 61 4.10 -31.37 -15.08
N GLY A 62 4.99 -30.79 -14.27
CA GLY A 62 6.44 -30.96 -14.37
C GLY A 62 6.89 -32.38 -14.17
N GLY A 63 6.29 -33.09 -13.18
CA GLY A 63 6.55 -34.54 -12.99
C GLY A 63 6.16 -35.37 -14.21
N LYS A 64 4.94 -35.19 -14.71
CA LYS A 64 4.47 -35.90 -15.92
C LYS A 64 5.30 -35.58 -17.15
N ALA A 65 5.66 -34.31 -17.34
CA ALA A 65 6.49 -33.89 -18.49
C ALA A 65 7.90 -34.46 -18.40
N ALA A 66 8.48 -34.48 -17.18
CA ALA A 66 9.82 -35.04 -16.94
C ALA A 66 9.89 -36.55 -17.23
N ASP A 67 8.84 -37.31 -16.92
CA ASP A 67 8.78 -38.73 -17.22
C ASP A 67 8.67 -38.97 -18.73
N ARG A 68 7.92 -38.13 -19.45
CA ARG A 68 7.75 -38.27 -20.90
C ARG A 68 8.97 -37.78 -21.70
N TRP A 69 9.61 -36.69 -21.23
CA TRP A 69 10.74 -36.05 -21.92
C TRP A 69 11.91 -35.82 -20.94
N PRO A 70 12.62 -36.85 -20.48
CA PRO A 70 13.71 -36.70 -19.52
C PRO A 70 14.97 -36.12 -20.18
N ASN A 71 14.85 -34.90 -20.68
CA ASN A 71 15.89 -34.22 -21.43
C ASN A 71 16.19 -32.82 -20.79
N PRO A 72 17.44 -32.56 -20.38
CA PRO A 72 17.81 -31.29 -19.75
C PRO A 72 17.65 -30.07 -20.69
N ARG A 73 17.70 -30.26 -22.01
CA ARG A 73 17.46 -29.17 -22.97
C ARG A 73 15.97 -28.78 -23.00
N VAL A 74 15.05 -29.73 -22.83
CA VAL A 74 13.61 -29.43 -22.76
C VAL A 74 13.31 -28.65 -21.48
N LEU A 75 13.86 -29.08 -20.34
CA LEU A 75 13.76 -28.36 -19.09
C LEU A 75 14.28 -26.90 -19.25
N ALA A 76 15.46 -26.74 -19.83
CA ALA A 76 16.04 -25.42 -20.05
C ALA A 76 15.18 -24.57 -21.01
N GLY A 77 14.56 -25.17 -22.01
CA GLY A 77 13.58 -24.50 -22.88
C GLY A 77 12.36 -23.99 -22.09
N VAL A 78 11.80 -24.80 -21.17
CA VAL A 78 10.71 -24.40 -20.28
C VAL A 78 11.13 -23.22 -19.39
N VAL A 79 12.35 -23.24 -18.86
CA VAL A 79 12.89 -22.14 -18.04
C VAL A 79 13.05 -20.85 -18.87
N ILE A 80 13.46 -20.92 -20.13
CA ILE A 80 13.51 -19.75 -21.02
C ILE A 80 12.10 -19.18 -21.24
N VAL A 81 11.11 -20.05 -21.47
CA VAL A 81 9.71 -19.59 -21.61
C VAL A 81 9.22 -18.95 -20.31
N ALA A 82 9.52 -19.55 -19.15
CA ALA A 82 9.20 -18.96 -17.85
C ALA A 82 9.85 -17.57 -17.68
N ALA A 83 11.12 -17.43 -18.05
CA ALA A 83 11.81 -16.14 -17.99
C ALA A 83 11.14 -15.08 -18.89
N ILE A 84 10.76 -15.45 -20.11
CA ILE A 84 10.06 -14.56 -21.03
C ILE A 84 8.69 -14.14 -20.45
N THR A 85 7.93 -15.09 -19.88
CA THR A 85 6.63 -14.78 -19.28
C THR A 85 6.76 -13.90 -18.05
N VAL A 86 7.78 -14.06 -17.21
CA VAL A 86 8.10 -13.12 -16.13
C VAL A 86 8.41 -11.72 -16.67
N ALA A 87 9.17 -11.63 -17.77
CA ALA A 87 9.49 -10.34 -18.39
C ALA A 87 8.28 -9.67 -19.05
N ILE A 88 7.26 -10.41 -19.43
CA ILE A 88 6.00 -9.88 -19.98
C ILE A 88 5.14 -9.23 -18.89
N LEU A 89 5.24 -9.66 -17.62
CA LEU A 89 4.41 -9.14 -16.52
C LEU A 89 4.34 -7.61 -16.48
N PRO A 90 5.45 -6.87 -16.42
CA PRO A 90 5.39 -5.40 -16.34
C PRO A 90 4.90 -4.72 -17.63
N LEU A 91 4.90 -5.43 -18.77
CA LEU A 91 4.42 -4.92 -20.06
C LEU A 91 2.93 -5.17 -20.26
N ALA A 92 2.43 -6.29 -19.75
CA ALA A 92 1.03 -6.68 -19.86
C ALA A 92 0.14 -6.01 -18.82
N LEU A 93 0.71 -5.43 -17.77
CA LEU A 93 0.03 -4.87 -16.61
C LEU A 93 -1.10 -3.91 -17.02
N THR A 94 -0.73 -2.79 -17.64
CA THR A 94 -1.67 -1.73 -18.00
C THR A 94 -2.82 -2.22 -18.90
N PRO A 95 -2.58 -2.90 -20.04
CA PRO A 95 -3.69 -3.34 -20.90
C PRO A 95 -4.56 -4.43 -20.25
N VAL A 96 -3.98 -5.33 -19.46
CA VAL A 96 -4.76 -6.40 -18.79
C VAL A 96 -5.68 -5.81 -17.74
N PHE A 97 -5.16 -4.87 -16.92
CA PHE A 97 -5.97 -4.31 -15.84
C PHE A 97 -6.99 -3.28 -16.32
N GLN A 98 -6.69 -2.50 -17.34
CA GLN A 98 -7.70 -1.65 -17.99
C GLN A 98 -8.84 -2.49 -18.58
N ALA A 99 -8.52 -3.61 -19.24
CA ALA A 99 -9.54 -4.52 -19.75
C ALA A 99 -10.33 -5.19 -18.62
N ALA A 100 -9.70 -5.59 -17.52
CA ALA A 100 -10.36 -6.19 -16.38
C ALA A 100 -11.30 -5.20 -15.67
N GLN A 101 -10.85 -3.97 -15.43
CA GLN A 101 -11.69 -2.92 -14.84
C GLN A 101 -12.90 -2.62 -15.73
N GLY A 102 -12.70 -2.48 -17.04
CA GLY A 102 -13.81 -2.23 -17.99
C GLY A 102 -14.80 -3.39 -18.08
N ALA A 103 -14.34 -4.64 -17.96
CA ALA A 103 -15.20 -5.81 -18.02
C ALA A 103 -16.05 -6.04 -16.75
N PHE A 104 -15.60 -5.53 -15.60
CA PHE A 104 -16.24 -5.75 -14.31
C PHE A 104 -16.78 -4.46 -13.66
N ALA A 105 -16.79 -3.34 -14.40
CA ALA A 105 -17.26 -2.03 -13.90
C ALA A 105 -18.72 -2.08 -13.41
N ASP A 106 -19.55 -2.91 -14.04
CA ASP A 106 -20.98 -3.04 -13.72
C ASP A 106 -21.28 -4.04 -12.59
N LEU A 107 -20.25 -4.69 -12.01
CA LEU A 107 -20.44 -5.65 -10.93
C LEU A 107 -20.20 -4.98 -9.57
N SER A 108 -21.10 -5.18 -8.63
CA SER A 108 -21.00 -4.67 -7.25
C SER A 108 -19.69 -5.07 -6.53
N ALA A 109 -19.13 -6.22 -6.85
CA ALA A 109 -17.81 -6.69 -6.39
C ALA A 109 -16.70 -6.50 -7.43
N GLY A 110 -16.86 -5.56 -8.38
CA GLY A 110 -16.05 -5.45 -9.60
C GLY A 110 -14.55 -5.31 -9.35
N ALA A 111 -14.15 -4.45 -8.41
CA ALA A 111 -12.75 -4.25 -8.08
C ALA A 111 -12.08 -5.52 -7.51
N PHE A 112 -12.78 -6.24 -6.63
CA PHE A 112 -12.28 -7.51 -6.07
C PHE A 112 -12.16 -8.59 -7.14
N VAL A 113 -13.23 -8.79 -7.93
CA VAL A 113 -13.23 -9.77 -9.02
C VAL A 113 -12.19 -9.42 -10.07
N ALA A 114 -12.05 -8.15 -10.43
CA ALA A 114 -11.03 -7.69 -11.37
C ALA A 114 -9.61 -7.95 -10.85
N SER A 115 -9.35 -7.71 -9.54
CA SER A 115 -8.06 -8.00 -8.92
C SER A 115 -7.75 -9.51 -8.93
N PHE A 116 -8.73 -10.33 -8.60
CA PHE A 116 -8.61 -11.79 -8.59
C PHE A 116 -8.32 -12.32 -10.01
N VAL A 117 -9.13 -11.93 -10.98
CA VAL A 117 -8.97 -12.36 -12.40
C VAL A 117 -7.67 -11.81 -12.98
N GLY A 118 -7.33 -10.55 -12.73
CA GLY A 118 -6.07 -9.96 -13.18
C GLY A 118 -4.85 -10.70 -12.62
N THR A 119 -4.85 -10.98 -11.32
CA THR A 119 -3.82 -11.77 -10.64
C THR A 119 -3.75 -13.19 -11.19
N MET A 120 -4.92 -13.81 -11.39
CA MET A 120 -5.02 -15.15 -11.96
C MET A 120 -4.36 -15.23 -13.34
N LEU A 121 -4.68 -14.31 -14.22
CA LEU A 121 -4.13 -14.31 -15.59
C LEU A 121 -2.63 -13.99 -15.60
N MET A 122 -2.17 -13.07 -14.76
CA MET A 122 -0.77 -12.68 -14.72
C MET A 122 0.16 -13.80 -14.26
N PHE A 123 -0.15 -14.47 -13.17
CA PHE A 123 0.77 -15.40 -12.52
C PHE A 123 0.61 -16.84 -12.98
N LEU A 124 -0.51 -17.19 -13.63
CA LEU A 124 -0.82 -18.57 -14.06
C LEU A 124 0.34 -19.20 -14.84
N VAL A 125 0.79 -18.56 -15.90
CA VAL A 125 1.80 -19.14 -16.79
C VAL A 125 3.19 -19.13 -16.17
N PRO A 126 3.74 -17.98 -15.71
CA PRO A 126 5.10 -17.95 -15.21
C PRO A 126 5.29 -18.85 -13.99
N ILE A 127 4.38 -18.81 -13.01
CA ILE A 127 4.52 -19.59 -11.78
C ILE A 127 4.34 -21.09 -12.03
N THR A 128 3.38 -21.47 -12.87
CA THR A 128 3.21 -22.89 -13.26
C THR A 128 4.47 -23.43 -13.93
N LEU A 129 5.08 -22.68 -14.85
CA LEU A 129 6.32 -23.09 -15.52
C LEU A 129 7.49 -23.20 -14.54
N LEU A 130 7.64 -22.24 -13.61
CA LEU A 130 8.66 -22.30 -12.56
C LEU A 130 8.46 -23.49 -11.63
N GLY A 131 7.22 -23.84 -11.30
CA GLY A 131 6.88 -25.03 -10.52
C GLY A 131 7.35 -26.33 -11.18
N THR A 132 7.46 -26.40 -12.51
CA THR A 132 7.91 -27.62 -13.20
C THR A 132 9.38 -27.95 -12.96
N VAL A 133 10.21 -26.98 -12.56
CA VAL A 133 11.67 -27.11 -12.53
C VAL A 133 12.14 -28.15 -11.50
N SER A 134 11.62 -28.10 -10.29
CA SER A 134 12.06 -28.99 -9.19
C SER A 134 11.78 -30.47 -9.48
N PRO A 135 10.56 -30.92 -9.82
CA PRO A 135 10.31 -32.31 -10.12
C PRO A 135 11.09 -32.80 -11.36
N TRP A 136 11.25 -31.91 -12.34
CA TRP A 136 12.05 -32.26 -13.53
C TRP A 136 13.54 -32.44 -13.23
N ALA A 137 14.12 -31.55 -12.41
CA ALA A 137 15.51 -31.65 -11.98
C ALA A 137 15.75 -32.90 -11.13
N ILE A 138 14.81 -33.28 -10.25
CA ILE A 138 14.84 -34.54 -9.48
C ILE A 138 14.85 -35.72 -10.45
N ARG A 139 13.94 -35.76 -11.42
CA ARG A 139 13.86 -36.85 -12.41
C ARG A 139 15.15 -37.04 -13.22
N LEU A 140 15.83 -35.93 -13.57
CA LEU A 140 17.09 -35.94 -14.28
C LEU A 140 18.29 -36.31 -13.42
N SER A 141 18.19 -36.15 -12.10
CA SER A 141 19.30 -36.38 -11.14
C SER A 141 19.25 -37.75 -10.49
N VAL A 142 18.07 -38.35 -10.33
CA VAL A 142 17.90 -39.66 -9.72
C VAL A 142 18.35 -40.75 -10.72
N LYS A 143 19.33 -41.54 -10.31
CA LYS A 143 19.83 -42.69 -11.08
C LYS A 143 19.31 -44.00 -10.51
N ASP A 144 19.30 -44.13 -9.20
CA ASP A 144 18.91 -45.31 -8.45
C ASP A 144 17.84 -44.96 -7.42
N VAL A 145 16.90 -45.88 -7.20
CA VAL A 145 15.81 -45.73 -6.24
C VAL A 145 16.32 -45.54 -4.81
N GLU A 146 17.42 -46.21 -4.47
CA GLU A 146 18.02 -46.13 -3.13
C GLU A 146 18.55 -44.76 -2.78
N THR A 147 18.96 -43.95 -3.77
CA THR A 147 19.48 -42.57 -3.55
C THR A 147 18.43 -41.49 -3.81
N ALA A 148 17.24 -41.88 -4.27
CA ALA A 148 16.20 -40.92 -4.69
C ALA A 148 15.82 -39.91 -3.59
N GLY A 149 15.68 -40.37 -2.33
CA GLY A 149 15.36 -39.51 -1.19
C GLY A 149 16.43 -38.45 -0.91
N SER A 150 17.71 -38.83 -0.94
CA SER A 150 18.83 -37.92 -0.67
C SER A 150 19.00 -36.88 -1.80
N VAL A 151 18.78 -37.28 -3.08
CA VAL A 151 18.83 -36.41 -4.25
C VAL A 151 17.70 -35.40 -4.19
N ALA A 152 16.46 -35.86 -3.92
CA ALA A 152 15.29 -35.00 -3.81
C ALA A 152 15.45 -34.00 -2.64
N GLY A 153 15.83 -34.49 -1.46
CA GLY A 153 16.05 -33.64 -0.28
C GLY A 153 17.09 -32.54 -0.53
N ARG A 154 18.22 -32.88 -1.20
CA ARG A 154 19.25 -31.90 -1.55
C ARG A 154 18.72 -30.83 -2.53
N LEU A 155 17.99 -31.22 -3.57
CA LEU A 155 17.45 -30.28 -4.55
C LEU A 155 16.36 -29.38 -3.93
N TYR A 156 15.50 -29.94 -3.07
CA TYR A 156 14.55 -29.14 -2.31
C TYR A 156 15.24 -28.14 -1.38
N ALA A 157 16.27 -28.54 -0.64
CA ALA A 157 17.03 -27.63 0.21
C ALA A 157 17.66 -26.48 -0.60
N ILE A 158 18.26 -26.80 -1.78
CA ILE A 158 18.82 -25.78 -2.69
C ILE A 158 17.75 -24.83 -3.19
N SER A 159 16.58 -25.35 -3.61
CA SER A 159 15.43 -24.53 -4.04
C SER A 159 14.96 -23.60 -2.93
N THR A 160 14.84 -24.13 -1.70
CA THR A 160 14.39 -23.34 -0.53
C THR A 160 15.37 -22.21 -0.19
N VAL A 161 16.69 -22.48 -0.21
CA VAL A 161 17.69 -21.43 -0.02
C VAL A 161 17.58 -20.36 -1.10
N GLY A 162 17.37 -20.77 -2.37
CA GLY A 162 17.07 -19.85 -3.45
C GLY A 162 15.83 -19.02 -3.15
N SER A 163 14.73 -19.64 -2.73
CA SER A 163 13.48 -18.97 -2.39
C SER A 163 13.65 -17.95 -1.27
N ILE A 164 14.42 -18.26 -0.24
CA ILE A 164 14.75 -17.31 0.85
C ILE A 164 15.43 -16.06 0.26
N ILE A 165 16.44 -16.22 -0.59
CA ILE A 165 17.12 -15.09 -1.24
C ILE A 165 16.14 -14.33 -2.14
N GLY A 166 15.32 -15.05 -2.91
CA GLY A 166 14.28 -14.48 -3.77
C GLY A 166 13.21 -13.69 -3.01
N THR A 167 12.99 -14.01 -1.73
CA THR A 167 12.07 -13.26 -0.87
C THR A 167 12.68 -11.91 -0.44
N PHE A 168 13.89 -11.93 0.08
CA PHE A 168 14.47 -10.74 0.70
C PHE A 168 15.18 -9.81 -0.28
N LEU A 169 15.96 -10.34 -1.22
CA LEU A 169 16.79 -9.54 -2.13
C LEU A 169 15.99 -8.56 -2.99
N PRO A 170 14.89 -8.97 -3.66
CA PRO A 170 14.09 -8.03 -4.45
C PRO A 170 13.48 -6.92 -3.60
N VAL A 171 12.85 -7.28 -2.48
CA VAL A 171 12.09 -6.35 -1.65
C VAL A 171 13.00 -5.34 -0.94
N LEU A 172 14.11 -5.83 -0.35
CA LEU A 172 14.98 -4.98 0.47
C LEU A 172 16.05 -4.23 -0.33
N VAL A 173 16.42 -4.73 -1.51
CA VAL A 173 17.56 -4.17 -2.26
C VAL A 173 17.19 -3.76 -3.69
N LEU A 174 16.63 -4.68 -4.50
CA LEU A 174 16.50 -4.43 -5.92
C LEU A 174 15.38 -3.43 -6.22
N VAL A 175 14.20 -3.61 -5.65
CA VAL A 175 13.08 -2.69 -5.88
C VAL A 175 13.39 -1.28 -5.39
N PRO A 176 13.93 -1.06 -4.18
CA PRO A 176 14.36 0.28 -3.75
C PRO A 176 15.44 0.90 -4.66
N ALA A 177 16.36 0.08 -5.20
CA ALA A 177 17.48 0.58 -5.99
C ALA A 177 17.14 0.87 -7.46
N ILE A 178 16.33 0.00 -8.11
CA ILE A 178 16.09 0.04 -9.56
C ILE A 178 14.62 0.02 -9.97
N GLY A 179 13.68 -0.07 -9.00
CA GLY A 179 12.23 -0.13 -9.21
C GLY A 179 11.72 -1.53 -9.59
N THR A 180 10.41 -1.72 -9.45
CA THR A 180 9.72 -3.01 -9.63
C THR A 180 9.89 -3.58 -11.04
N ARG A 181 9.67 -2.75 -12.06
CA ARG A 181 9.76 -3.16 -13.47
C ARG A 181 11.14 -3.69 -13.87
N ARG A 182 12.20 -2.94 -13.53
CA ARG A 182 13.58 -3.35 -13.83
C ARG A 182 13.98 -4.58 -13.04
N THR A 183 13.49 -4.71 -11.80
CA THR A 183 13.71 -5.91 -10.97
C THR A 183 13.14 -7.16 -11.64
N LEU A 184 11.92 -7.10 -12.21
CA LEU A 184 11.35 -8.23 -12.95
C LEU A 184 12.14 -8.61 -14.20
N PHE A 185 12.62 -7.63 -14.97
CA PHE A 185 13.52 -7.92 -16.10
C PHE A 185 14.84 -8.54 -15.66
N LEU A 186 15.40 -8.09 -14.53
CA LEU A 186 16.62 -8.68 -13.97
C LEU A 186 16.38 -10.13 -13.52
N ILE A 187 15.28 -10.40 -12.79
CA ILE A 187 14.88 -11.76 -12.39
C ILE A 187 14.76 -12.66 -13.62
N ALA A 188 14.07 -12.20 -14.64
CA ALA A 188 13.92 -12.93 -15.91
C ALA A 188 15.26 -13.17 -16.61
N ALA A 189 16.15 -12.19 -16.64
CA ALA A 189 17.48 -12.31 -17.23
C ALA A 189 18.35 -13.33 -16.47
N VAL A 190 18.36 -13.32 -15.14
CA VAL A 190 19.10 -14.27 -14.30
C VAL A 190 18.54 -15.68 -14.47
N LEU A 191 17.22 -15.83 -14.54
CA LEU A 191 16.56 -17.10 -14.77
C LEU A 191 16.94 -17.67 -16.16
N ALA A 192 16.87 -16.84 -17.22
CA ALA A 192 17.28 -17.24 -18.57
C ALA A 192 18.78 -17.60 -18.64
N LEU A 193 19.63 -16.83 -17.92
CA LEU A 193 21.06 -17.08 -17.87
C LEU A 193 21.39 -18.46 -17.26
N ALA A 194 20.65 -18.87 -16.23
CA ALA A 194 20.81 -20.18 -15.59
C ALA A 194 20.50 -21.37 -16.55
N ALA A 195 19.70 -21.14 -17.60
CA ALA A 195 19.38 -22.14 -18.61
C ALA A 195 20.44 -22.26 -19.74
N VAL A 196 21.27 -21.22 -19.95
CA VAL A 196 22.27 -21.17 -21.03
C VAL A 196 23.24 -22.37 -21.06
N PRO A 197 23.78 -22.85 -19.91
CA PRO A 197 24.69 -23.99 -19.90
C PRO A 197 24.10 -25.27 -20.49
N LEU A 198 22.77 -25.42 -20.47
CA LEU A 198 22.05 -26.59 -20.97
C LEU A 198 21.63 -26.46 -22.46
N LEU A 199 21.48 -25.21 -22.96
CA LEU A 199 21.05 -24.92 -24.34
C LEU A 199 22.20 -24.58 -25.26
N GLY A 200 23.34 -24.14 -24.73
CA GLY A 200 24.51 -23.72 -25.47
C GLY A 200 24.57 -22.19 -25.69
N ALA A 201 25.73 -21.72 -26.23
CA ALA A 201 26.09 -20.32 -26.27
C ALA A 201 25.09 -19.40 -27.02
N ARG A 202 24.35 -19.92 -27.99
CA ARG A 202 23.33 -19.09 -28.70
C ARG A 202 22.21 -18.63 -27.82
N ALA A 203 21.89 -19.37 -26.74
CA ALA A 203 20.84 -19.01 -25.80
C ALA A 203 21.17 -17.74 -24.96
N ILE A 204 22.44 -17.29 -24.97
CA ILE A 204 22.86 -16.04 -24.31
C ILE A 204 22.12 -14.80 -24.85
N ALA A 205 21.60 -14.88 -26.07
CA ALA A 205 20.85 -13.79 -26.68
C ALA A 205 19.60 -13.42 -25.84
N VAL A 206 18.95 -14.40 -25.18
CA VAL A 206 17.75 -14.16 -24.40
C VAL A 206 18.04 -13.31 -23.15
N PRO A 207 18.94 -13.69 -22.23
CA PRO A 207 19.24 -12.83 -21.09
C PRO A 207 19.82 -11.47 -21.51
N VAL A 208 20.58 -11.36 -22.60
CA VAL A 208 21.06 -10.08 -23.11
C VAL A 208 19.90 -9.17 -23.53
N VAL A 209 18.93 -9.70 -24.27
CA VAL A 209 17.71 -8.93 -24.63
C VAL A 209 16.95 -8.51 -23.38
N LEU A 210 16.76 -9.41 -22.41
CA LEU A 210 16.05 -9.11 -21.17
C LEU A 210 16.75 -8.01 -20.33
N VAL A 211 18.08 -8.03 -20.27
CA VAL A 211 18.86 -6.91 -19.68
C VAL A 211 18.67 -5.62 -20.48
N GLY A 212 18.65 -5.70 -21.81
CA GLY A 212 18.35 -4.55 -22.67
C GLY A 212 16.99 -3.92 -22.37
N MET A 213 15.97 -4.74 -22.05
CA MET A 213 14.63 -4.26 -21.70
C MET A 213 14.59 -3.43 -20.41
N MET A 214 15.59 -3.56 -19.51
CA MET A 214 15.70 -2.72 -18.31
C MET A 214 15.90 -1.24 -18.64
N PHE A 215 16.40 -0.92 -19.84
CA PHE A 215 16.67 0.43 -20.29
C PHE A 215 15.53 1.04 -21.13
N LEU A 216 14.44 0.28 -21.35
CA LEU A 216 13.24 0.84 -21.98
C LEU A 216 12.67 1.94 -21.09
N PRO A 217 12.22 3.07 -21.68
CA PRO A 217 11.60 4.14 -20.90
C PRO A 217 10.40 3.58 -20.13
N VAL A 218 10.35 3.91 -18.85
CA VAL A 218 9.19 3.63 -18.00
C VAL A 218 8.16 4.70 -18.34
N GLY A 219 7.09 4.32 -19.05
CA GLY A 219 5.93 5.20 -19.22
C GLY A 219 5.21 5.42 -17.89
N THR A 220 4.21 6.27 -17.87
CA THR A 220 3.31 6.45 -16.73
C THR A 220 2.61 5.11 -16.42
N ILE A 221 2.63 4.70 -15.16
CA ILE A 221 2.01 3.44 -14.71
C ILE A 221 0.49 3.57 -14.77
N LYS A 222 -0.02 4.69 -14.21
CA LYS A 222 -1.45 4.98 -14.15
C LYS A 222 -1.68 6.46 -14.43
N GLN A 223 -2.69 6.78 -15.22
CA GLN A 223 -3.10 8.15 -15.50
C GLN A 223 -4.61 8.25 -15.42
N GLU A 224 -5.10 9.16 -14.58
CA GLU A 224 -6.51 9.46 -14.49
C GLU A 224 -6.93 10.32 -15.70
N PRO A 225 -8.14 10.10 -16.25
CA PRO A 225 -8.64 10.88 -17.38
C PRO A 225 -8.67 12.38 -17.07
N GLY A 226 -8.10 13.18 -17.98
CA GLY A 226 -8.09 14.65 -17.84
C GLY A 226 -7.07 15.21 -16.84
N GLU A 227 -6.25 14.38 -16.22
CA GLU A 227 -5.18 14.81 -15.32
C GLU A 227 -3.81 14.68 -15.97
N LYS A 228 -2.88 15.55 -15.57
CA LYS A 228 -1.48 15.51 -15.93
C LYS A 228 -0.67 14.98 -14.76
N VAL A 229 0.03 13.85 -14.95
CA VAL A 229 0.95 13.32 -13.94
C VAL A 229 2.16 14.25 -13.83
N LEU A 230 2.41 14.77 -12.63
CA LEU A 230 3.55 15.62 -12.30
C LEU A 230 4.69 14.82 -11.70
N PHE A 231 4.36 13.78 -10.93
CA PHE A 231 5.30 12.91 -10.25
C PHE A 231 4.71 11.51 -10.09
N GLU A 232 5.54 10.52 -10.25
CA GLU A 232 5.18 9.11 -10.05
C GLU A 232 6.40 8.36 -9.55
N ALA A 233 6.26 7.62 -8.46
CA ALA A 233 7.31 6.81 -7.88
C ALA A 233 6.77 5.60 -7.11
N GLU A 234 7.60 4.58 -6.98
CA GLU A 234 7.40 3.46 -6.06
C GLU A 234 8.34 3.66 -4.86
N SER A 235 7.78 3.69 -3.66
CA SER A 235 8.52 3.70 -2.40
C SER A 235 8.61 2.29 -1.80
N PRO A 236 9.38 2.07 -0.73
CA PRO A 236 9.32 0.83 0.06
C PRO A 236 7.91 0.54 0.62
N TYR A 237 7.10 1.56 0.80
CA TYR A 237 5.78 1.46 1.42
C TYR A 237 4.66 1.31 0.40
N GLN A 238 4.68 2.10 -0.70
CA GLN A 238 3.53 2.25 -1.58
C GLN A 238 3.90 2.87 -2.94
N TYR A 239 2.95 2.83 -3.87
CA TYR A 239 2.99 3.63 -5.08
C TYR A 239 2.51 5.04 -4.77
N VAL A 240 3.25 6.05 -5.23
CA VAL A 240 3.02 7.47 -4.98
C VAL A 240 2.84 8.21 -6.29
N GLN A 241 1.74 8.95 -6.45
CA GLN A 241 1.50 9.77 -7.63
C GLN A 241 1.01 11.15 -7.24
N VAL A 242 1.58 12.18 -7.86
CA VAL A 242 1.03 13.54 -7.84
C VAL A 242 0.58 13.91 -9.24
N SER A 243 -0.66 14.36 -9.35
CA SER A 243 -1.25 14.81 -10.60
C SER A 243 -1.84 16.21 -10.49
N GLU A 244 -2.02 16.85 -11.63
CA GLU A 244 -2.69 18.14 -11.76
C GLU A 244 -3.93 17.98 -12.63
N ALA A 245 -5.07 18.30 -12.06
CA ALA A 245 -6.36 18.30 -12.76
C ALA A 245 -6.47 19.52 -13.70
N ALA A 246 -7.41 19.46 -14.66
CA ALA A 246 -7.61 20.52 -15.65
C ALA A 246 -7.92 21.90 -15.06
N ASN A 247 -8.47 21.96 -13.85
CA ASN A 247 -8.72 23.20 -13.11
C ASN A 247 -7.51 23.75 -12.36
N GLY A 248 -6.34 23.06 -12.41
CA GLY A 248 -5.12 23.43 -11.70
C GLY A 248 -5.04 22.92 -10.25
N GLN A 249 -5.98 22.10 -9.80
CA GLN A 249 -5.89 21.40 -8.52
C GLN A 249 -4.77 20.37 -8.59
N ARG A 250 -3.90 20.30 -7.58
CA ARG A 250 -2.88 19.27 -7.45
C ARG A 250 -3.26 18.27 -6.38
N ILE A 251 -3.06 17.00 -6.68
CA ILE A 251 -3.61 15.88 -5.90
C ILE A 251 -2.52 14.85 -5.69
N LEU A 252 -2.36 14.39 -4.45
CA LEU A 252 -1.60 13.21 -4.10
C LEU A 252 -2.52 12.01 -3.98
N ARG A 253 -2.18 10.95 -4.71
CA ARG A 253 -2.81 9.63 -4.60
C ARG A 253 -1.76 8.59 -4.22
N LEU A 254 -2.19 7.62 -3.44
CA LEU A 254 -1.39 6.48 -3.04
C LEU A 254 -2.04 5.19 -3.54
N ASN A 255 -1.26 4.19 -3.93
CA ASN A 255 -1.71 2.90 -4.40
C ASN A 255 -2.82 2.99 -5.48
N GLU A 256 -3.98 2.38 -5.26
CA GLU A 256 -5.10 2.35 -6.20
C GLU A 256 -5.70 3.73 -6.49
N GLY A 257 -5.46 4.71 -5.62
CA GLY A 257 -5.79 6.13 -5.86
C GLY A 257 -7.25 6.50 -5.69
N TRP A 258 -8.06 5.67 -5.03
CA TRP A 258 -9.49 5.95 -4.79
C TRP A 258 -9.68 7.11 -3.82
N ALA A 259 -8.83 7.22 -2.80
CA ALA A 259 -8.84 8.34 -1.89
C ALA A 259 -7.77 9.38 -2.22
N LEU A 260 -8.09 10.63 -1.95
CA LEU A 260 -7.15 11.74 -2.04
C LEU A 260 -6.41 11.86 -0.70
N HIS A 261 -5.08 11.73 -0.74
CA HIS A 261 -4.26 11.80 0.48
C HIS A 261 -3.72 13.21 0.76
N SER A 262 -3.62 14.03 -0.27
CA SER A 262 -3.34 15.47 -0.11
C SER A 262 -3.83 16.24 -1.32
N VAL A 263 -4.21 17.47 -1.08
CA VAL A 263 -4.79 18.35 -2.10
C VAL A 263 -4.25 19.77 -1.95
N VAL A 264 -3.88 20.36 -3.07
CA VAL A 264 -3.74 21.82 -3.19
C VAL A 264 -4.89 22.31 -4.06
N PRO A 265 -5.82 23.10 -3.51
CA PRO A 265 -6.96 23.60 -4.28
C PRO A 265 -6.55 24.42 -5.49
N ALA A 266 -7.39 24.46 -6.51
CA ALA A 266 -7.26 25.38 -7.62
C ALA A 266 -7.15 26.83 -7.12
N GLY A 267 -6.16 27.57 -7.63
CA GLY A 267 -5.90 28.94 -7.16
C GLY A 267 -5.17 29.05 -5.82
N GLY A 268 -4.82 27.94 -5.18
CA GLY A 268 -3.95 27.92 -4.00
C GLY A 268 -4.60 28.39 -2.69
N GLY A 269 -5.93 28.38 -2.58
CA GLY A 269 -6.67 28.70 -1.35
C GLY A 269 -6.33 27.81 -0.16
N ALA A 270 -6.75 28.19 1.04
CA ALA A 270 -6.52 27.44 2.27
C ALA A 270 -7.53 26.30 2.45
N LEU A 271 -8.78 26.52 2.07
CA LEU A 271 -9.85 25.53 2.21
C LEU A 271 -9.87 24.55 1.05
N THR A 272 -9.98 23.28 1.38
CA THR A 272 -9.99 22.17 0.43
C THR A 272 -11.40 21.71 0.05
N GLY A 273 -12.39 22.02 0.89
CA GLY A 273 -13.73 21.45 0.85
C GLY A 273 -13.80 20.03 1.42
N GLY A 274 -12.69 19.45 1.86
CA GLY A 274 -12.60 18.14 2.48
C GLY A 274 -12.48 18.20 4.01
N TYR A 275 -12.39 17.05 4.62
CA TYR A 275 -12.31 16.89 6.09
C TYR A 275 -11.09 17.60 6.73
N TRP A 276 -10.02 17.85 5.99
CA TRP A 276 -8.85 18.61 6.47
C TRP A 276 -9.24 20.00 6.99
N ASP A 277 -10.31 20.57 6.43
CA ASP A 277 -10.79 21.89 6.86
C ASP A 277 -11.33 21.85 8.31
N ALA A 278 -11.88 20.71 8.74
CA ALA A 278 -12.33 20.54 10.13
C ALA A 278 -11.17 20.69 11.12
N PHE A 279 -9.98 20.21 10.79
CA PHE A 279 -8.80 20.32 11.66
C PHE A 279 -8.35 21.76 11.89
N LEU A 280 -8.66 22.69 10.97
CA LEU A 280 -8.34 24.12 11.13
C LEU A 280 -9.08 24.75 12.31
N THR A 281 -10.07 24.09 12.85
CA THR A 281 -10.82 24.55 14.02
C THR A 281 -10.15 24.20 15.36
N LEU A 282 -9.14 23.33 15.38
CA LEU A 282 -8.50 22.87 16.61
C LEU A 282 -7.93 23.99 17.48
N PRO A 283 -7.29 25.06 16.97
CA PRO A 283 -6.86 26.18 17.79
C PRO A 283 -8.01 26.88 18.54
N LEU A 284 -9.21 26.88 17.98
CA LEU A 284 -10.41 27.40 18.66
C LEU A 284 -10.91 26.44 19.73
N LEU A 285 -10.93 25.14 19.42
CA LEU A 285 -11.39 24.11 20.35
C LEU A 285 -10.48 23.97 21.57
N THR A 286 -9.17 24.15 21.38
CA THR A 286 -8.19 24.19 22.50
C THR A 286 -8.10 25.55 23.20
N GLY A 287 -8.64 26.61 22.59
CA GLY A 287 -8.52 27.99 23.07
C GLY A 287 -7.11 28.57 22.91
N LYS A 288 -6.24 27.99 22.10
CA LYS A 288 -4.85 28.39 21.88
C LYS A 288 -4.59 28.76 20.41
N PRO A 289 -4.56 30.06 20.08
CA PRO A 289 -4.33 30.50 18.70
C PRO A 289 -2.96 30.08 18.14
N ASP A 290 -1.94 29.95 18.98
CA ASP A 290 -0.57 29.55 18.69
C ASP A 290 -0.31 28.04 19.01
N ALA A 291 -1.34 27.23 18.92
CA ALA A 291 -1.31 25.83 19.29
C ALA A 291 -0.11 25.09 18.70
N ARG A 292 0.46 24.17 19.50
CA ARG A 292 1.42 23.17 19.02
C ARG A 292 0.67 21.88 18.68
N ILE A 293 0.75 21.47 17.43
CA ILE A 293 -0.04 20.35 16.89
C ILE A 293 0.89 19.26 16.36
N ALA A 294 0.64 18.00 16.74
CA ALA A 294 1.23 16.86 16.04
C ALA A 294 0.25 16.33 14.99
N ILE A 295 0.73 16.09 13.78
CA ILE A 295 -0.03 15.42 12.70
C ILE A 295 0.62 14.06 12.45
N LEU A 296 -0.06 13.00 12.85
CA LEU A 296 0.33 11.60 12.66
C LEU A 296 -0.27 11.12 11.33
N GLY A 297 0.56 11.01 10.29
CA GLY A 297 0.14 10.85 8.91
C GLY A 297 0.02 12.19 8.20
N ASN A 298 1.16 12.91 8.06
CA ASN A 298 1.15 14.24 7.42
C ASN A 298 0.94 14.18 5.91
N ALA A 299 1.16 13.04 5.28
CA ALA A 299 1.09 12.83 3.84
C ALA A 299 1.80 13.96 3.04
N GLY A 300 1.19 14.52 2.01
CA GLY A 300 1.72 15.66 1.26
C GLY A 300 1.47 17.03 1.89
N GLY A 301 1.02 17.08 3.16
CA GLY A 301 0.97 18.29 3.98
C GLY A 301 -0.22 19.22 3.77
N THR A 302 -1.36 18.72 3.31
CA THR A 302 -2.57 19.56 3.11
C THR A 302 -2.95 20.33 4.35
N THR A 303 -3.08 19.66 5.50
CA THR A 303 -3.45 20.28 6.78
C THR A 303 -2.42 21.31 7.22
N ALA A 304 -1.13 20.98 7.15
CA ALA A 304 -0.05 21.88 7.54
C ALA A 304 0.01 23.14 6.65
N ARG A 305 -0.18 22.97 5.34
CA ARG A 305 -0.28 24.08 4.39
C ARG A 305 -1.48 24.98 4.68
N SER A 306 -2.64 24.39 4.93
CA SER A 306 -3.87 25.13 5.24
C SER A 306 -3.73 25.93 6.53
N PHE A 307 -3.10 25.37 7.58
CA PHE A 307 -2.74 26.12 8.79
C PHE A 307 -1.78 27.29 8.51
N ARG A 308 -0.77 27.10 7.65
CA ARG A 308 0.14 28.19 7.27
C ARG A 308 -0.60 29.40 6.69
N LEU A 309 -1.68 29.15 5.96
CA LEU A 309 -2.47 30.20 5.30
C LEU A 309 -3.53 30.82 6.23
N THR A 310 -4.09 30.06 7.17
CA THR A 310 -5.19 30.51 8.05
C THR A 310 -4.73 30.93 9.44
N SER A 311 -3.71 30.26 9.97
CA SER A 311 -3.24 30.42 11.36
C SER A 311 -1.71 30.19 11.41
N PRO A 312 -0.91 31.11 10.81
CA PRO A 312 0.54 30.92 10.62
C PRO A 312 1.34 30.82 11.93
N GLN A 313 0.75 31.20 13.07
CA GLN A 313 1.34 31.07 14.41
C GLN A 313 1.27 29.65 14.98
N VAL A 314 0.43 28.77 14.42
CA VAL A 314 0.34 27.37 14.80
C VAL A 314 1.64 26.65 14.42
N ARG A 315 2.20 25.87 15.34
CA ARG A 315 3.42 25.10 15.13
C ARG A 315 3.07 23.63 14.95
N ILE A 316 3.61 22.99 13.91
CA ILE A 316 3.24 21.64 13.51
C ILE A 316 4.46 20.74 13.48
N ASP A 317 4.36 19.61 14.17
CA ASP A 317 5.22 18.46 14.01
C ASP A 317 4.48 17.44 13.11
N GLY A 318 4.85 17.36 11.84
CA GLY A 318 4.23 16.46 10.85
C GLY A 318 5.01 15.16 10.71
N VAL A 319 4.39 14.03 11.01
CA VAL A 319 5.01 12.71 10.97
C VAL A 319 4.50 11.95 9.76
N GLU A 320 5.42 11.48 8.91
CA GLU A 320 5.12 10.67 7.73
C GLU A 320 6.13 9.53 7.65
N ILE A 321 5.64 8.31 7.43
CA ILE A 321 6.50 7.14 7.37
C ILE A 321 7.27 7.04 6.04
N ASP A 322 6.70 7.61 4.98
CA ASP A 322 7.22 7.48 3.62
C ASP A 322 7.98 8.75 3.18
N PRO A 323 9.32 8.69 3.09
CA PRO A 323 10.11 9.82 2.65
C PRO A 323 9.79 10.28 1.22
N VAL A 324 9.32 9.36 0.35
CA VAL A 324 8.93 9.71 -1.03
C VAL A 324 7.66 10.56 -1.03
N VAL A 325 6.72 10.30 -0.11
CA VAL A 325 5.53 11.13 0.08
C VAL A 325 5.91 12.51 0.60
N THR A 326 6.81 12.58 1.58
CA THR A 326 7.36 13.86 2.09
C THR A 326 8.06 14.65 0.99
N GLU A 327 8.87 14.00 0.14
CA GLU A 327 9.50 14.66 -1.02
C GLU A 327 8.46 15.18 -2.01
N ALA A 328 7.45 14.37 -2.34
CA ALA A 328 6.37 14.76 -3.24
C ALA A 328 5.58 15.96 -2.71
N GLY A 329 5.28 15.98 -1.41
CA GLY A 329 4.64 17.10 -0.71
C GLY A 329 5.44 18.41 -0.83
N ASN A 330 6.74 18.33 -0.56
CA ASN A 330 7.64 19.50 -0.65
C ASN A 330 7.77 20.05 -2.07
N ARG A 331 7.88 19.18 -3.08
CA ARG A 331 8.16 19.61 -4.46
C ARG A 331 6.91 20.02 -5.24
N TYR A 332 5.77 19.40 -4.97
CA TYR A 332 4.58 19.51 -5.84
C TYR A 332 3.34 20.05 -5.12
N LEU A 333 3.28 19.94 -3.78
CA LEU A 333 2.07 20.27 -3.01
C LEU A 333 2.21 21.47 -2.08
N ASP A 334 3.28 22.25 -2.24
CA ASP A 334 3.52 23.46 -1.44
C ASP A 334 3.47 23.19 0.08
N MET A 335 3.99 22.01 0.49
CA MET A 335 3.95 21.56 1.88
C MET A 335 4.88 22.37 2.79
N ALA A 336 6.11 22.59 2.34
CA ALA A 336 7.14 23.23 3.15
C ALA A 336 6.74 24.63 3.63
N GLY A 337 6.99 24.91 4.90
CA GLY A 337 6.69 26.20 5.51
C GLY A 337 7.32 26.39 6.89
N PRO A 338 7.42 27.62 7.39
CA PRO A 338 8.06 27.90 8.68
C PRO A 338 7.29 27.35 9.88
N ASN A 339 6.04 26.99 9.70
CA ASN A 339 5.16 26.44 10.74
C ASN A 339 5.25 24.90 10.86
N LEU A 340 5.95 24.21 9.93
CA LEU A 340 5.99 22.75 9.83
C LEU A 340 7.42 22.23 10.04
N THR A 341 7.55 21.27 10.95
CA THR A 341 8.72 20.40 11.06
C THR A 341 8.30 18.98 10.65
N THR A 342 8.94 18.39 9.65
CA THR A 342 8.64 17.03 9.19
C THR A 342 9.52 16.00 9.86
N HIS A 343 8.93 14.84 10.21
CA HIS A 343 9.61 13.70 10.80
C HIS A 343 9.31 12.44 9.99
N GLU A 344 10.35 11.76 9.51
CA GLU A 344 10.25 10.48 8.80
C GLU A 344 10.28 9.35 9.82
N ALA A 345 9.10 8.86 10.23
CA ALA A 345 8.97 7.83 11.26
C ALA A 345 7.59 7.18 11.25
N ASP A 346 7.50 5.98 11.83
CA ASP A 346 6.22 5.42 12.27
C ASP A 346 5.58 6.34 13.32
N ALA A 347 4.29 6.62 13.16
CA ALA A 347 3.57 7.61 13.97
C ALA A 347 3.52 7.26 15.46
N ARG A 348 3.20 5.99 15.81
CA ARG A 348 3.11 5.54 17.20
C ARG A 348 4.49 5.48 17.85
N PHE A 349 5.48 4.94 17.13
CA PHE A 349 6.86 4.90 17.62
C PHE A 349 7.42 6.31 17.85
N TRP A 350 7.10 7.25 16.95
CA TRP A 350 7.50 8.65 17.11
C TRP A 350 6.85 9.29 18.33
N LEU A 351 5.53 9.06 18.52
CA LEU A 351 4.76 9.62 19.64
C LEU A 351 5.24 9.07 21.00
N ALA A 352 5.64 7.79 21.07
CA ALA A 352 6.16 7.17 22.29
C ALA A 352 7.43 7.82 22.82
N GLY A 353 8.20 8.53 21.97
CA GLY A 353 9.37 9.32 22.40
C GLY A 353 9.00 10.45 23.36
N ASP A 354 9.99 11.04 24.05
CA ASP A 354 9.77 12.19 24.96
C ASP A 354 9.49 13.46 24.14
N ARG A 355 8.24 13.61 23.72
CA ARG A 355 7.74 14.68 22.85
C ARG A 355 6.48 15.29 23.43
N GLY A 356 6.23 16.54 23.11
CA GLY A 356 5.07 17.28 23.62
C GLY A 356 5.43 18.19 24.81
N PRO A 357 4.47 18.67 25.58
CA PRO A 357 3.04 18.45 25.35
C PRO A 357 2.55 19.15 24.06
N PHE A 358 1.49 18.58 23.47
CA PHE A 358 0.81 19.13 22.30
C PHE A 358 -0.56 19.69 22.72
N ASP A 359 -0.98 20.77 22.09
CA ASP A 359 -2.32 21.31 22.29
C ASP A 359 -3.36 20.52 21.49
N ALA A 360 -2.95 19.96 20.35
CA ALA A 360 -3.76 18.97 19.63
C ALA A 360 -2.88 17.88 19.00
N VAL A 361 -3.46 16.68 18.86
CA VAL A 361 -2.89 15.58 18.08
C VAL A 361 -3.91 15.17 17.03
N ILE A 362 -3.51 15.22 15.76
CA ILE A 362 -4.30 14.79 14.62
C ILE A 362 -3.79 13.41 14.19
N VAL A 363 -4.68 12.45 14.05
CA VAL A 363 -4.41 11.12 13.52
C VAL A 363 -5.06 11.01 12.15
N ASP A 364 -4.24 11.05 11.10
CA ASP A 364 -4.67 10.99 9.69
C ASP A 364 -3.75 10.04 8.90
N ALA A 365 -3.27 8.99 9.57
CA ALA A 365 -2.39 7.98 8.99
C ALA A 365 -3.22 6.85 8.38
N TYR A 366 -2.96 6.57 7.11
CA TYR A 366 -3.65 5.53 6.36
C TYR A 366 -2.66 4.59 5.67
N ARG A 367 -2.98 3.31 5.69
CA ARG A 367 -2.50 2.32 4.74
C ARG A 367 -3.70 1.94 3.87
N GLN A 368 -3.95 2.74 2.85
CA GLN A 368 -5.12 2.67 2.00
C GLN A 368 -5.68 1.24 1.80
N PRO A 369 -6.98 0.98 2.04
CA PRO A 369 -8.00 1.91 2.54
C PRO A 369 -8.10 1.97 4.09
N TYR A 370 -7.20 1.34 4.81
CA TYR A 370 -7.31 1.10 6.26
C TYR A 370 -6.60 2.16 7.10
N ILE A 371 -7.19 2.45 8.26
CA ILE A 371 -6.44 3.01 9.38
C ILE A 371 -5.58 1.86 9.95
N PRO A 372 -4.25 2.03 10.13
CA PRO A 372 -3.44 1.01 10.76
C PRO A 372 -3.99 0.65 12.15
N PHE A 373 -4.25 -0.64 12.39
CA PHE A 373 -4.94 -1.08 13.61
C PHE A 373 -4.30 -0.54 14.90
N HIS A 374 -2.96 -0.49 14.95
CA HIS A 374 -2.19 0.00 16.09
C HIS A 374 -2.30 1.52 16.33
N LEU A 375 -3.00 2.26 15.47
CA LEU A 375 -3.32 3.68 15.60
C LEU A 375 -4.81 3.93 15.92
N SER A 376 -5.55 2.89 16.35
CA SER A 376 -6.98 2.95 16.64
C SER A 376 -7.38 2.29 17.96
N THR A 377 -6.41 1.86 18.77
CA THR A 377 -6.60 1.10 20.02
C THR A 377 -6.70 1.98 21.25
N VAL A 378 -7.24 1.43 22.33
CA VAL A 378 -7.27 2.10 23.65
C VAL A 378 -5.87 2.50 24.07
N GLU A 379 -4.90 1.58 23.95
CA GLU A 379 -3.51 1.79 24.35
C GLU A 379 -2.87 2.95 23.57
N PHE A 380 -3.14 3.03 22.27
CA PHE A 380 -2.66 4.13 21.44
C PHE A 380 -3.30 5.48 21.86
N PHE A 381 -4.60 5.52 22.09
CA PHE A 381 -5.23 6.76 22.53
C PHE A 381 -4.84 7.16 23.95
N GLU A 382 -4.45 6.23 24.82
CA GLU A 382 -3.81 6.54 26.11
C GLU A 382 -2.44 7.20 25.91
N GLU A 383 -1.61 6.68 24.97
CA GLU A 383 -0.35 7.32 24.58
C GLU A 383 -0.59 8.74 24.03
N VAL A 384 -1.62 8.93 23.18
CA VAL A 384 -2.02 10.28 22.69
C VAL A 384 -2.42 11.19 23.84
N ARG A 385 -3.29 10.73 24.75
CA ARG A 385 -3.72 11.48 25.93
C ARG A 385 -2.53 11.96 26.78
N ASP A 386 -1.58 11.07 27.00
CA ASP A 386 -0.40 11.35 27.85
C ASP A 386 0.56 12.38 27.20
N ARG A 387 0.42 12.64 25.90
CA ARG A 387 1.16 13.68 25.15
C ARG A 387 0.36 14.99 24.95
N LEU A 388 -0.89 15.02 25.36
CA LEU A 388 -1.70 16.23 25.28
C LEU A 388 -1.47 17.14 26.48
N ALA A 389 -1.50 18.45 26.23
CA ALA A 389 -1.55 19.47 27.27
C ALA A 389 -2.94 19.48 27.95
N PRO A 390 -3.06 20.01 29.17
CA PRO A 390 -4.36 20.26 29.76
C PRO A 390 -5.26 21.08 28.83
N GLY A 391 -6.51 20.63 28.63
CA GLY A 391 -7.46 21.23 27.68
C GLY A 391 -7.13 20.90 26.20
N GLY A 392 -6.21 19.98 25.95
CA GLY A 392 -5.86 19.52 24.60
C GLY A 392 -6.94 18.68 23.95
N VAL A 393 -6.82 18.49 22.62
CA VAL A 393 -7.79 17.75 21.80
C VAL A 393 -7.08 16.72 20.92
N ALA A 394 -7.53 15.48 20.96
CA ALA A 394 -7.18 14.46 19.97
C ALA A 394 -8.21 14.48 18.83
N ALA A 395 -7.78 14.43 17.58
CA ALA A 395 -8.65 14.37 16.41
C ALA A 395 -8.22 13.22 15.50
N ILE A 396 -9.17 12.42 15.03
CA ILE A 396 -8.88 11.37 14.03
C ILE A 396 -9.85 11.50 12.86
N ASN A 397 -9.31 11.34 11.65
CA ASN A 397 -10.10 11.15 10.44
C ASN A 397 -10.43 9.66 10.29
N VAL A 398 -11.69 9.35 10.06
CA VAL A 398 -12.17 7.98 9.80
C VAL A 398 -12.89 7.97 8.45
N GLY A 399 -12.24 7.34 7.46
CA GLY A 399 -12.82 7.12 6.14
C GLY A 399 -13.76 5.93 6.15
N THR A 400 -15.02 6.14 5.76
CA THR A 400 -16.02 5.07 5.62
C THR A 400 -16.98 5.41 4.49
N PRO A 401 -17.53 4.40 3.78
CA PRO A 401 -18.60 4.63 2.82
C PRO A 401 -19.83 5.28 3.47
N PRO A 402 -20.71 5.91 2.68
CA PRO A 402 -22.00 6.41 3.16
C PRO A 402 -22.79 5.30 3.85
N ASP A 403 -23.52 5.67 4.91
CA ASP A 403 -24.39 4.77 5.69
C ASP A 403 -23.69 3.61 6.44
N GLN A 404 -22.36 3.51 6.35
CA GLN A 404 -21.55 2.53 7.07
C GLN A 404 -20.86 3.24 8.26
N THR A 405 -21.38 3.04 9.48
CA THR A 405 -20.90 3.74 10.68
C THR A 405 -20.07 2.89 11.63
N GLU A 406 -20.07 1.55 11.48
CA GLU A 406 -19.50 0.64 12.47
C GLU A 406 -18.05 0.93 12.84
N VAL A 407 -17.20 1.24 11.86
CA VAL A 407 -15.78 1.59 12.11
C VAL A 407 -15.68 2.91 12.87
N VAL A 408 -16.49 3.93 12.49
CA VAL A 408 -16.53 5.22 13.16
C VAL A 408 -17.00 5.07 14.60
N ASP A 409 -18.10 4.33 14.81
CA ASP A 409 -18.71 4.14 16.12
C ASP A 409 -17.76 3.40 17.07
N ARG A 410 -17.03 2.42 16.55
CA ARG A 410 -16.07 1.65 17.35
C ARG A 410 -14.81 2.45 17.70
N ILE A 411 -14.27 3.23 16.75
CA ILE A 411 -13.16 4.17 17.03
C ILE A 411 -13.62 5.25 18.02
N ALA A 412 -14.82 5.81 17.84
CA ALA A 412 -15.39 6.79 18.75
C ALA A 412 -15.60 6.23 20.16
N SER A 413 -16.09 5.00 20.30
CA SER A 413 -16.20 4.30 21.58
C SER A 413 -14.84 4.03 22.22
N THR A 414 -13.84 3.66 21.41
CA THR A 414 -12.45 3.47 21.86
C THR A 414 -11.88 4.77 22.41
N MET A 415 -12.03 5.89 21.70
CA MET A 415 -11.64 7.19 22.20
C MET A 415 -12.43 7.60 23.47
N ARG A 416 -13.72 7.26 23.51
CA ARG A 416 -14.59 7.60 24.67
C ARG A 416 -14.22 6.85 25.94
N SER A 417 -13.55 5.71 25.83
CA SER A 417 -13.00 5.00 26.98
C SER A 417 -11.77 5.69 27.60
N VAL A 418 -11.09 6.55 26.82
CA VAL A 418 -9.86 7.26 27.22
C VAL A 418 -10.10 8.74 27.54
N PHE A 419 -10.96 9.40 26.78
CA PHE A 419 -11.24 10.83 26.90
C PHE A 419 -12.57 11.10 27.64
N PRO A 420 -12.63 12.11 28.52
CA PRO A 420 -13.86 12.50 29.27
C PRO A 420 -15.04 12.83 28.35
N THR A 421 -14.76 13.45 27.19
CA THR A 421 -15.75 13.79 26.18
C THR A 421 -15.24 13.44 24.81
N VAL A 422 -16.11 12.82 23.99
CA VAL A 422 -15.84 12.55 22.58
C VAL A 422 -17.01 13.05 21.74
N LEU A 423 -16.69 13.81 20.70
CA LEU A 423 -17.64 14.28 19.70
C LEU A 423 -17.30 13.66 18.34
N THR A 424 -18.31 13.33 17.57
CA THR A 424 -18.16 12.88 16.17
C THR A 424 -18.91 13.81 15.23
N ALA A 425 -18.40 13.93 14.00
CA ALA A 425 -19.05 14.69 12.94
C ALA A 425 -18.81 14.03 11.60
N ARG A 426 -19.85 13.69 10.85
CA ARG A 426 -19.74 13.28 9.45
C ARG A 426 -19.34 14.49 8.62
N TYR A 427 -18.17 14.45 7.99
CA TYR A 427 -17.62 15.54 7.21
C TYR A 427 -17.45 15.12 5.74
N GLY A 428 -18.40 15.56 4.91
CA GLY A 428 -18.50 15.08 3.54
C GLY A 428 -19.13 13.68 3.43
N GLU A 429 -18.94 13.04 2.31
CA GLU A 429 -19.60 11.79 1.97
C GLU A 429 -18.90 10.56 2.59
N PHE A 430 -17.55 10.57 2.60
CA PHE A 430 -16.74 9.40 2.94
C PHE A 430 -15.90 9.56 4.21
N ASN A 431 -16.01 10.67 4.93
CA ASN A 431 -15.17 10.93 6.10
C ASN A 431 -15.99 11.32 7.32
N SER A 432 -15.54 10.87 8.47
CA SER A 432 -15.97 11.35 9.79
C SER A 432 -14.77 11.83 10.58
N VAL A 433 -14.95 12.91 11.32
CA VAL A 433 -13.94 13.39 12.26
C VAL A 433 -14.41 13.07 13.67
N VAL A 434 -13.55 12.41 14.45
CA VAL A 434 -13.80 12.10 15.87
C VAL A 434 -12.85 12.93 16.71
N LEU A 435 -13.39 13.65 17.70
CA LEU A 435 -12.69 14.59 18.55
C LEU A 435 -12.77 14.14 20.01
N GLY A 436 -11.63 13.84 20.64
CA GLY A 436 -11.51 13.52 22.06
C GLY A 436 -10.94 14.69 22.84
N PHE A 437 -11.65 15.15 23.86
CA PHE A 437 -11.29 16.30 24.68
C PHE A 437 -10.70 15.87 26.02
N MET A 438 -9.63 16.55 26.46
CA MET A 438 -9.03 16.36 27.77
C MET A 438 -9.88 16.98 28.90
N ASP A 439 -10.76 17.89 28.57
CA ASP A 439 -11.75 18.48 29.49
C ASP A 439 -13.16 17.90 29.25
N ALA A 440 -14.09 18.18 30.12
CA ALA A 440 -15.48 17.73 30.03
C ALA A 440 -16.33 18.69 29.15
N ALA A 441 -15.74 19.25 28.08
CA ALA A 441 -16.43 20.11 27.14
C ALA A 441 -17.49 19.35 26.37
N ASP A 442 -18.75 19.70 26.51
CA ASP A 442 -19.84 19.09 25.72
C ASP A 442 -19.96 19.67 24.29
N ALA A 443 -20.90 19.19 23.52
CA ALA A 443 -21.14 19.68 22.16
C ALA A 443 -21.56 21.16 22.13
N ALA A 444 -22.22 21.67 23.15
CA ALA A 444 -22.61 23.09 23.27
C ALA A 444 -21.39 23.96 23.50
N ASP A 445 -20.48 23.55 24.37
CA ASP A 445 -19.21 24.25 24.65
C ASP A 445 -18.35 24.29 23.38
N ALA A 446 -18.22 23.15 22.65
CA ALA A 446 -17.50 23.09 21.40
C ALA A 446 -18.09 24.05 20.36
N ARG A 447 -19.41 24.07 20.19
CA ARG A 447 -20.10 25.02 19.30
C ARG A 447 -19.88 26.48 19.72
N ALA A 448 -19.88 26.77 21.00
CA ALA A 448 -19.61 28.13 21.53
C ALA A 448 -18.16 28.56 21.22
N ARG A 449 -17.18 27.65 21.32
CA ARG A 449 -15.79 27.92 20.90
C ARG A 449 -15.70 28.17 19.40
N LEU A 450 -16.35 27.34 18.57
CA LEU A 450 -16.39 27.47 17.11
C LEU A 450 -17.08 28.74 16.61
N ALA A 451 -18.07 29.26 17.35
CA ALA A 451 -18.75 30.51 17.00
C ALA A 451 -17.83 31.76 17.04
N ARG A 452 -16.62 31.63 17.59
CA ARG A 452 -15.61 32.71 17.63
C ARG A 452 -14.71 32.73 16.39
N ALA A 453 -14.92 31.82 15.47
CA ALA A 453 -14.10 31.70 14.25
C ALA A 453 -14.22 32.92 13.35
N THR A 454 -13.14 33.27 12.67
CA THR A 454 -13.07 34.35 11.70
C THR A 454 -12.38 33.89 10.40
N GLY A 455 -12.54 34.63 9.31
CA GLY A 455 -11.90 34.30 8.04
C GLY A 455 -12.28 32.91 7.51
N ASP A 456 -11.32 32.22 6.91
CA ASP A 456 -11.51 30.87 6.35
C ASP A 456 -11.87 29.84 7.41
N THR A 457 -11.32 29.97 8.63
CA THR A 457 -11.66 29.10 9.77
C THR A 457 -13.15 29.20 10.13
N ALA A 458 -13.80 30.36 9.91
CA ALA A 458 -15.24 30.51 10.12
C ALA A 458 -16.08 29.70 9.11
N VAL A 459 -15.57 29.48 7.91
CA VAL A 459 -16.24 28.60 6.93
C VAL A 459 -16.19 27.16 7.42
N ALA A 460 -15.02 26.68 7.83
CA ALA A 460 -14.85 25.34 8.38
C ALA A 460 -15.69 25.13 9.65
N ALA A 461 -15.68 26.10 10.58
CA ALA A 461 -16.47 26.05 11.81
C ALA A 461 -17.98 26.02 11.57
N ARG A 462 -18.49 26.76 10.57
CA ARG A 462 -19.91 26.71 10.18
C ARG A 462 -20.35 25.35 9.63
N ILE A 463 -19.45 24.65 8.95
CA ILE A 463 -19.73 23.30 8.44
C ILE A 463 -19.68 22.31 9.59
N LEU A 464 -18.63 22.34 10.43
CA LEU A 464 -18.40 21.37 11.49
C LEU A 464 -19.43 21.49 12.64
N SER A 465 -19.72 22.72 13.08
CA SER A 465 -20.50 22.98 14.29
C SER A 465 -21.87 22.28 14.36
N PRO A 466 -22.74 22.30 13.32
CA PRO A 466 -24.03 21.62 13.37
C PRO A 466 -23.92 20.09 13.34
N LEU A 467 -22.80 19.55 12.86
CA LEU A 467 -22.57 18.11 12.69
C LEU A 467 -22.07 17.43 13.97
N LEU A 468 -21.60 18.21 14.96
CA LEU A 468 -21.04 17.65 16.19
C LEU A 468 -22.13 16.90 16.99
N THR A 469 -21.86 15.64 17.28
CA THR A 469 -22.72 14.75 18.07
C THR A 469 -21.89 14.10 19.18
N GLU A 470 -22.44 14.04 20.40
CA GLU A 470 -21.77 13.40 21.53
C GLU A 470 -21.79 11.88 21.39
N VAL A 471 -20.67 11.26 21.73
CA VAL A 471 -20.53 9.81 21.78
C VAL A 471 -20.85 9.33 23.19
N PRO A 472 -21.87 8.47 23.37
CA PRO A 472 -22.22 7.94 24.67
C PRO A 472 -21.09 7.07 25.24
N ALA A 473 -21.03 6.96 26.57
CA ALA A 473 -20.13 6.03 27.23
C ALA A 473 -20.57 4.58 26.98
N GLY A 474 -19.60 3.69 26.84
CA GLY A 474 -19.83 2.27 26.55
C GLY A 474 -19.68 1.97 25.06
N GLY A 475 -19.94 0.74 24.67
CA GLY A 475 -19.70 0.21 23.32
C GLY A 475 -18.43 -0.63 23.24
N ASP A 476 -18.28 -1.34 22.13
CA ASP A 476 -17.09 -2.13 21.86
C ASP A 476 -15.90 -1.24 21.55
N VAL A 477 -14.73 -1.62 22.04
CA VAL A 477 -13.48 -0.89 21.84
C VAL A 477 -12.44 -1.74 21.11
N PHE A 478 -11.50 -1.09 20.44
CA PHE A 478 -10.32 -1.74 19.92
C PHE A 478 -9.20 -1.71 20.97
N THR A 479 -8.50 -2.84 21.08
CA THR A 479 -7.29 -3.00 21.90
C THR A 479 -6.14 -3.51 21.05
N ASP A 480 -4.90 -3.38 21.52
CA ASP A 480 -3.73 -3.90 20.80
C ASP A 480 -3.82 -5.42 20.56
N ASP A 481 -4.54 -6.13 21.44
CA ASP A 481 -4.81 -7.57 21.32
C ASP A 481 -5.95 -7.88 20.31
N HIS A 482 -6.91 -6.96 20.14
CA HIS A 482 -8.06 -7.18 19.28
C HIS A 482 -8.57 -5.88 18.64
N ALA A 483 -8.15 -5.64 17.40
CA ALA A 483 -8.55 -4.49 16.59
C ALA A 483 -8.83 -4.90 15.12
N PRO A 484 -10.00 -5.48 14.82
CA PRO A 484 -10.34 -5.97 13.46
C PRO A 484 -10.73 -4.82 12.51
N VAL A 485 -10.00 -3.72 12.50
CA VAL A 485 -10.29 -2.51 11.71
C VAL A 485 -10.35 -2.82 10.21
N GLU A 486 -9.38 -3.63 9.73
CA GLU A 486 -9.29 -3.97 8.31
C GLU A 486 -10.51 -4.81 7.87
N GLN A 487 -10.93 -5.79 8.69
CA GLN A 487 -12.08 -6.64 8.38
C GLN A 487 -13.40 -5.84 8.37
N LEU A 488 -13.57 -4.91 9.30
CA LEU A 488 -14.73 -4.02 9.34
C LEU A 488 -14.76 -3.06 8.16
N THR A 489 -13.59 -2.53 7.77
CA THR A 489 -13.47 -1.66 6.59
C THR A 489 -13.78 -2.45 5.30
N ASP A 490 -13.25 -3.67 5.16
CA ASP A 490 -13.56 -4.55 4.03
C ASP A 490 -15.06 -4.86 3.96
N GLY A 491 -15.68 -5.18 5.10
CA GLY A 491 -17.12 -5.41 5.19
C GLY A 491 -17.92 -4.19 4.73
N ALA A 492 -17.60 -3.01 5.26
CA ALA A 492 -18.24 -1.76 4.89
C ALA A 492 -18.11 -1.42 3.38
N ILE A 493 -16.94 -1.66 2.79
CA ILE A 493 -16.71 -1.47 1.36
C ILE A 493 -17.54 -2.47 0.53
N LEU A 494 -17.57 -3.74 0.92
CA LEU A 494 -18.32 -4.76 0.23
C LEU A 494 -19.84 -4.50 0.29
N ASP A 495 -20.35 -4.10 1.46
CA ASP A 495 -21.77 -3.76 1.63
C ASP A 495 -22.13 -2.54 0.77
N TYR A 496 -21.32 -1.48 0.77
CA TYR A 496 -21.53 -0.31 -0.07
C TYR A 496 -21.55 -0.64 -1.57
N LEU A 497 -20.66 -1.55 -2.01
CA LEU A 497 -20.63 -2.00 -3.40
C LEU A 497 -21.84 -2.87 -3.74
N ASN A 498 -22.34 -3.68 -2.79
CA ASN A 498 -23.51 -4.54 -3.00
C ASN A 498 -24.85 -3.76 -3.03
N ASP A 499 -24.96 -2.69 -2.24
CA ASP A 499 -26.15 -1.84 -2.18
C ASP A 499 -26.31 -0.92 -3.40
N GLY A 500 -25.37 -0.98 -4.34
CA GLY A 500 -25.31 -0.15 -5.54
C GLY A 500 -24.85 1.26 -5.19
N ALA A 501 -23.56 1.53 -5.36
CA ALA A 501 -23.00 2.87 -5.17
C ALA A 501 -23.83 3.90 -5.97
N PRO A 502 -24.39 4.94 -5.34
CA PRO A 502 -25.18 5.93 -6.04
C PRO A 502 -24.28 6.68 -7.03
N GLY A 503 -24.38 6.36 -8.33
CA GLY A 503 -23.67 7.05 -9.40
C GLY A 503 -22.52 6.29 -10.05
N ALA A 504 -22.45 4.95 -9.99
CA ALA A 504 -21.57 4.14 -10.82
C ALA A 504 -22.07 4.02 -12.27
#